data_a402ffd538d83547f6ca9c5d7e4a965f
#
_entry.id   a402ffd538d83547f6ca9c5d7e4a965f
#
_cell.length_a   1.000
_cell.length_b   1.000
_cell.length_c   1.000
_cell.angle_alpha   90.00
_cell.angle_beta   90.00
_cell.angle_gamma   90.00
#
_symmetry.space_group_name_H-M   'P 1'
#
loop_
_entity.id
_entity.type
_entity.pdbx_description
1 polymer ?
#
loop_
_entity_poly.entity_id
_entity_poly.type
_entity_poly.pdbx_seq_one_letter_code
_entity_poly.pdbx_strand_id
1 'polypeptide(L)'
;MEKNVKAELLVVDDHSLILEGICKIVNKMPEVTVADAVTSGKQAIKLIEERDYDVYILDISIPDISGFELIAKIRELNDQAKIVVNTMHEEIWMVNRLVQCGVNAVILKSSAHAELVAAIRSVLRGESYTCPRFASILQKLNSSSSGLQPKDAPTRRERDVLEA
;
A
#
# COMPACT_ATOMS: atom_id res chain seq x y z
N MET A 1 32.67 -10.92 8.65
CA MET A 1 32.04 -9.93 8.01
C MET A 1 30.58 -10.18 7.79
N GLU A 2 29.79 -9.20 8.13
CA GLU A 2 28.47 -9.36 7.99
C GLU A 2 28.01 -9.15 6.61
N LYS A 3 27.06 -9.89 6.13
CA LYS A 3 26.49 -9.65 4.90
C LYS A 3 25.39 -8.70 5.02
N ASN A 4 25.33 -7.72 4.17
CA ASN A 4 24.19 -6.83 4.15
C ASN A 4 23.13 -7.47 3.32
N VAL A 5 22.15 -8.03 4.01
CA VAL A 5 21.03 -8.66 3.32
C VAL A 5 20.02 -7.59 3.02
N LYS A 6 19.77 -7.34 1.75
CA LYS A 6 18.81 -6.33 1.34
C LYS A 6 17.40 -6.88 1.41
N ALA A 7 16.46 -6.05 1.82
CA ALA A 7 15.06 -6.41 1.78
C ALA A 7 14.61 -6.48 0.32
N GLU A 8 13.82 -7.49 0.00
CA GLU A 8 13.39 -7.73 -1.38
C GLU A 8 11.98 -7.25 -1.60
N LEU A 9 11.78 -6.47 -2.63
CA LEU A 9 10.51 -5.85 -2.92
C LEU A 9 9.88 -6.40 -4.19
N LEU A 10 8.55 -6.49 -4.16
CA LEU A 10 7.75 -6.71 -5.35
C LEU A 10 7.03 -5.41 -5.64
N VAL A 11 7.10 -4.93 -6.88
CA VAL A 11 6.42 -3.70 -7.28
C VAL A 11 5.40 -4.04 -8.35
N VAL A 12 4.15 -3.61 -8.15
CA VAL A 12 3.07 -3.88 -9.08
C VAL A 12 2.39 -2.57 -9.47
N ASP A 13 2.47 -2.21 -10.75
CA ASP A 13 1.84 -0.99 -11.25
C ASP A 13 1.71 -1.12 -12.76
N ASP A 14 0.50 -0.93 -13.28
CA ASP A 14 0.27 -1.11 -14.72
C ASP A 14 0.79 0.05 -15.56
N HIS A 15 1.23 1.15 -14.93
CA HIS A 15 1.81 2.27 -15.65
C HIS A 15 3.33 2.09 -15.71
N SER A 16 3.83 1.71 -16.87
CA SER A 16 5.25 1.36 -16.98
C SER A 16 6.20 2.48 -16.58
N LEU A 17 5.85 3.73 -16.87
CA LEU A 17 6.70 4.85 -16.48
C LEU A 17 6.78 5.00 -14.97
N ILE A 18 5.65 4.82 -14.29
CA ILE A 18 5.63 4.90 -12.83
C ILE A 18 6.42 3.72 -12.24
N LEU A 19 6.24 2.55 -12.81
CA LEU A 19 6.95 1.37 -12.38
C LEU A 19 8.45 1.57 -12.49
N GLU A 20 8.91 2.10 -13.62
CA GLU A 20 10.33 2.39 -13.80
C GLU A 20 10.83 3.41 -12.80
N GLY A 21 10.01 4.44 -12.54
CA GLY A 21 10.38 5.47 -11.57
C GLY A 21 10.55 4.91 -10.17
N ILE A 22 9.62 4.06 -9.77
CA ILE A 22 9.69 3.43 -8.45
C ILE A 22 10.95 2.57 -8.35
N CYS A 23 11.22 1.79 -9.39
CA CYS A 23 12.39 0.93 -9.39
C CYS A 23 13.69 1.73 -9.29
N LYS A 24 13.75 2.87 -9.97
CA LYS A 24 14.93 3.72 -9.89
C LYS A 24 15.13 4.29 -8.50
N ILE A 25 14.04 4.72 -7.87
CA ILE A 25 14.12 5.26 -6.52
C ILE A 25 14.58 4.19 -5.55
N VAL A 26 13.97 3.02 -5.64
CA VAL A 26 14.28 1.92 -4.73
C VAL A 26 15.72 1.46 -4.91
N ASN A 27 16.16 1.37 -6.14
CA ASN A 27 17.52 0.88 -6.40
C ASN A 27 18.61 1.82 -5.92
N LYS A 28 18.26 3.05 -5.58
CA LYS A 28 19.22 3.96 -4.96
C LYS A 28 19.32 3.79 -3.46
N MET A 29 18.39 3.04 -2.87
CA MET A 29 18.40 2.80 -1.44
C MET A 29 19.29 1.60 -1.15
N PRO A 30 20.28 1.75 -0.26
CA PRO A 30 21.22 0.65 -0.02
C PRO A 30 20.61 -0.54 0.71
N GLU A 31 19.51 -0.33 1.43
CA GLU A 31 18.95 -1.39 2.27
C GLU A 31 17.89 -2.25 1.56
N VAL A 32 17.51 -1.91 0.33
CA VAL A 32 16.48 -2.67 -0.37
C VAL A 32 16.87 -2.93 -1.82
N THR A 33 16.19 -3.88 -2.43
CA THR A 33 16.35 -4.16 -3.86
C THR A 33 15.00 -4.57 -4.44
N VAL A 34 14.76 -4.25 -5.69
CA VAL A 34 13.55 -4.70 -6.37
C VAL A 34 13.84 -6.09 -6.89
N ALA A 35 13.18 -7.08 -6.30
CA ALA A 35 13.34 -8.46 -6.76
C ALA A 35 12.54 -8.70 -8.02
N ASP A 36 11.32 -8.16 -8.06
CA ASP A 36 10.46 -8.30 -9.24
C ASP A 36 9.60 -7.06 -9.38
N ALA A 37 9.30 -6.72 -10.64
CA ALA A 37 8.43 -5.59 -10.95
C ALA A 37 7.54 -6.03 -12.11
N VAL A 38 6.23 -5.94 -11.91
CA VAL A 38 5.27 -6.43 -12.90
C VAL A 38 4.18 -5.41 -13.14
N THR A 39 3.51 -5.53 -14.28
CA THR A 39 2.49 -4.58 -14.69
C THR A 39 1.08 -5.11 -14.59
N SER A 40 0.90 -6.34 -14.13
CA SER A 40 -0.46 -6.88 -13.99
C SER A 40 -0.61 -7.62 -12.68
N GLY A 41 -1.86 -7.69 -12.22
CA GLY A 41 -2.16 -8.41 -11.00
C GLY A 41 -1.99 -9.90 -11.15
N LYS A 42 -2.26 -10.42 -12.35
CA LYS A 42 -2.09 -11.85 -12.59
C LYS A 42 -0.64 -12.27 -12.49
N GLN A 43 0.26 -11.45 -13.01
CA GLN A 43 1.68 -11.72 -12.88
C GLN A 43 2.10 -11.66 -11.42
N ALA A 44 1.55 -10.69 -10.69
CA ALA A 44 1.86 -10.55 -9.28
C ALA A 44 1.41 -11.77 -8.50
N ILE A 45 0.20 -12.26 -8.76
CA ILE A 45 -0.32 -13.42 -8.05
C ILE A 45 0.58 -14.63 -8.28
N LYS A 46 1.02 -14.83 -9.51
CA LYS A 46 1.88 -15.95 -9.81
C LYS A 46 3.16 -15.88 -8.99
N LEU A 47 3.74 -14.71 -8.88
CA LEU A 47 4.97 -14.52 -8.12
C LEU A 47 4.75 -14.73 -6.63
N ILE A 48 3.67 -14.19 -6.07
CA ILE A 48 3.46 -14.30 -4.62
C ILE A 48 3.09 -15.72 -4.21
N GLU A 49 2.60 -16.51 -5.13
CA GLU A 49 2.35 -17.93 -4.85
C GLU A 49 3.64 -18.72 -4.82
N GLU A 50 4.69 -18.22 -5.46
CA GLU A 50 5.96 -18.92 -5.53
C GLU A 50 6.94 -18.51 -4.44
N ARG A 51 6.83 -17.31 -3.93
CA ARG A 51 7.76 -16.82 -2.91
C ARG A 51 7.19 -15.65 -2.14
N ASP A 52 7.77 -15.37 -0.98
CA ASP A 52 7.44 -14.19 -0.19
C ASP A 52 8.41 -13.06 -0.52
N TYR A 53 7.94 -11.84 -0.33
CA TYR A 53 8.77 -10.64 -0.45
C TYR A 53 8.73 -9.92 0.89
N ASP A 54 9.73 -9.09 1.14
CA ASP A 54 9.76 -8.33 2.40
C ASP A 54 8.79 -7.15 2.34
N VAL A 55 8.67 -6.51 1.20
CA VAL A 55 7.76 -5.39 1.02
C VAL A 55 7.07 -5.50 -0.33
N TYR A 56 5.79 -5.17 -0.35
CA TYR A 56 4.98 -5.19 -1.57
C TYR A 56 4.52 -3.76 -1.84
N ILE A 57 4.88 -3.19 -2.98
CA ILE A 57 4.44 -1.85 -3.38
C ILE A 57 3.39 -2.05 -4.47
N LEU A 58 2.17 -1.64 -4.19
CA LEU A 58 1.03 -1.96 -5.05
C LEU A 58 0.29 -0.72 -5.49
N ASP A 59 -0.16 -0.73 -6.75
CA ASP A 59 -1.13 0.21 -7.25
C ASP A 59 -2.50 -0.42 -7.01
N ILE A 60 -3.43 0.35 -6.46
CA ILE A 60 -4.75 -0.17 -6.17
C ILE A 60 -5.62 -0.29 -7.42
N SER A 61 -5.30 0.46 -8.46
CA SER A 61 -6.11 0.52 -9.68
C SER A 61 -5.52 -0.26 -10.84
N ILE A 62 -5.31 -1.55 -10.62
CA ILE A 62 -4.79 -2.41 -11.67
C ILE A 62 -5.96 -2.94 -12.48
N PRO A 63 -5.86 -2.99 -13.82
CA PRO A 63 -7.03 -3.31 -14.65
C PRO A 63 -7.52 -4.75 -14.58
N ASP A 64 -6.65 -5.71 -14.35
CA ASP A 64 -7.06 -7.12 -14.45
C ASP A 64 -7.52 -7.71 -13.12
N ILE A 65 -7.19 -7.09 -12.02
CA ILE A 65 -7.61 -7.57 -10.71
C ILE A 65 -7.63 -6.38 -9.76
N SER A 66 -8.58 -6.34 -8.87
CA SER A 66 -8.65 -5.26 -7.90
C SER A 66 -7.43 -5.29 -6.98
N GLY A 67 -6.88 -4.12 -6.69
CA GLY A 67 -5.79 -4.01 -5.72
C GLY A 67 -6.18 -4.57 -4.36
N PHE A 68 -7.47 -4.44 -3.99
CA PHE A 68 -7.96 -4.99 -2.73
C PHE A 68 -7.92 -6.52 -2.73
N GLU A 69 -8.24 -7.13 -3.87
CA GLU A 69 -8.13 -8.58 -4.00
C GLU A 69 -6.68 -9.02 -3.91
N LEU A 70 -5.79 -8.26 -4.49
CA LEU A 70 -4.36 -8.57 -4.43
C LEU A 70 -3.85 -8.48 -2.99
N ILE A 71 -4.28 -7.44 -2.26
CA ILE A 71 -3.92 -7.30 -0.86
C ILE A 71 -4.41 -8.51 -0.06
N ALA A 72 -5.65 -8.91 -0.30
CA ALA A 72 -6.22 -10.05 0.42
C ALA A 72 -5.43 -11.32 0.12
N LYS A 73 -5.03 -11.51 -1.13
CA LYS A 73 -4.26 -12.69 -1.51
C LYS A 73 -2.89 -12.70 -0.85
N ILE A 74 -2.23 -11.56 -0.81
CA ILE A 74 -0.94 -11.45 -0.15
C ILE A 74 -1.07 -11.80 1.32
N ARG A 75 -2.09 -11.27 1.99
CA ARG A 75 -2.28 -11.52 3.42
C ARG A 75 -2.65 -12.97 3.70
N GLU A 76 -3.36 -13.60 2.78
CA GLU A 76 -3.70 -15.01 2.91
C GLU A 76 -2.44 -15.86 2.89
N LEU A 77 -1.50 -15.53 2.03
CA LEU A 77 -0.28 -16.30 1.88
C LEU A 77 0.81 -15.90 2.88
N ASN A 78 0.78 -14.66 3.34
CA ASN A 78 1.80 -14.14 4.26
C ASN A 78 1.20 -13.03 5.10
N ASP A 79 0.72 -13.37 6.29
CA ASP A 79 0.05 -12.39 7.14
C ASP A 79 1.02 -11.38 7.76
N GLN A 80 2.33 -11.58 7.61
CA GLN A 80 3.33 -10.63 8.08
C GLN A 80 3.83 -9.71 6.96
N ALA A 81 3.23 -9.80 5.77
CA ALA A 81 3.68 -9.00 4.64
C ALA A 81 3.56 -7.51 4.93
N LYS A 82 4.54 -6.75 4.48
CA LYS A 82 4.53 -5.29 4.58
C LYS A 82 4.06 -4.73 3.26
N ILE A 83 2.91 -4.07 3.28
CA ILE A 83 2.25 -3.60 2.06
C ILE A 83 2.22 -2.09 2.02
N VAL A 84 2.77 -1.52 0.95
CA VAL A 84 2.75 -0.09 0.67
C VAL A 84 1.85 0.12 -0.54
N VAL A 85 0.80 0.92 -0.39
CA VAL A 85 -0.09 1.24 -1.51
C VAL A 85 0.30 2.59 -2.07
N ASN A 86 0.56 2.63 -3.37
CA ASN A 86 0.93 3.86 -4.07
C ASN A 86 -0.20 4.14 -5.05
N THR A 87 -1.03 5.14 -4.77
CA THR A 87 -2.26 5.34 -5.50
C THR A 87 -2.44 6.77 -5.97
N MET A 88 -3.23 6.95 -7.02
CA MET A 88 -3.62 8.28 -7.46
C MET A 88 -4.91 8.75 -6.81
N HIS A 89 -5.57 7.87 -6.06
CA HIS A 89 -6.89 8.18 -5.48
C HIS A 89 -6.75 8.91 -4.16
N GLU A 90 -7.52 9.99 -4.02
CA GLU A 90 -7.51 10.79 -2.80
C GLU A 90 -8.84 10.74 -2.06
N GLU A 91 -9.79 9.97 -2.54
CA GLU A 91 -11.11 9.91 -1.93
C GLU A 91 -11.04 9.36 -0.51
N ILE A 92 -11.77 9.98 0.38
CA ILE A 92 -11.75 9.60 1.79
C ILE A 92 -12.14 8.14 1.97
N TRP A 93 -13.17 7.69 1.24
CA TRP A 93 -13.63 6.32 1.40
C TRP A 93 -12.55 5.31 1.00
N MET A 94 -11.77 5.65 -0.03
CA MET A 94 -10.70 4.78 -0.50
C MET A 94 -9.59 4.68 0.55
N VAL A 95 -9.17 5.84 1.08
CA VAL A 95 -8.11 5.88 2.08
C VAL A 95 -8.54 5.09 3.33
N ASN A 96 -9.78 5.32 3.76
CA ASN A 96 -10.29 4.64 4.93
C ASN A 96 -10.34 3.14 4.71
N ARG A 97 -10.77 2.71 3.52
CA ARG A 97 -10.83 1.28 3.20
C ARG A 97 -9.44 0.65 3.21
N LEU A 98 -8.45 1.35 2.69
CA LEU A 98 -7.07 0.86 2.69
C LEU A 98 -6.56 0.67 4.11
N VAL A 99 -6.85 1.63 4.98
CA VAL A 99 -6.45 1.53 6.37
C VAL A 99 -7.12 0.34 7.02
N GLN A 100 -8.40 0.12 6.73
CA GLN A 100 -9.13 -1.01 7.29
C GLN A 100 -8.63 -2.36 6.78
N CYS A 101 -8.06 -2.38 5.59
CA CYS A 101 -7.46 -3.61 5.06
C CYS A 101 -6.13 -3.94 5.73
N GLY A 102 -5.65 -3.05 6.58
CA GLY A 102 -4.41 -3.31 7.31
C GLY A 102 -3.15 -3.12 6.51
N VAL A 103 -3.19 -2.28 5.45
CA VAL A 103 -1.97 -1.99 4.72
C VAL A 103 -1.03 -1.20 5.63
N ASN A 104 0.25 -1.34 5.40
CA ASN A 104 1.26 -0.74 6.28
C ASN A 104 1.57 0.70 5.93
N ALA A 105 1.37 1.08 4.67
CA ALA A 105 1.61 2.46 4.25
C ALA A 105 0.74 2.82 3.07
N VAL A 106 0.35 4.08 3.00
CA VAL A 106 -0.41 4.61 1.87
C VAL A 106 0.22 5.91 1.44
N ILE A 107 0.59 6.01 0.17
CA ILE A 107 1.15 7.22 -0.39
C ILE A 107 0.48 7.53 -1.72
N LEU A 108 0.57 8.80 -2.13
CA LEU A 108 0.03 9.23 -3.41
C LEU A 108 1.10 9.16 -4.47
N LYS A 109 0.70 8.78 -5.68
CA LYS A 109 1.64 8.74 -6.80
C LYS A 109 2.20 10.12 -7.12
N SER A 110 1.47 11.18 -6.77
CA SER A 110 1.95 12.54 -6.97
C SER A 110 2.87 13.01 -5.85
N SER A 111 3.08 12.19 -4.82
CA SER A 111 3.96 12.58 -3.72
C SER A 111 5.42 12.62 -4.18
N ALA A 112 6.23 13.37 -3.45
CA ALA A 112 7.66 13.45 -3.74
C ALA A 112 8.32 12.09 -3.52
N HIS A 113 9.45 11.90 -4.19
CA HIS A 113 10.21 10.65 -4.04
C HIS A 113 10.55 10.37 -2.58
N ALA A 114 10.78 11.41 -1.80
CA ALA A 114 11.11 11.25 -0.39
C ALA A 114 9.99 10.54 0.38
N GLU A 115 8.73 10.70 -0.05
CA GLU A 115 7.62 10.03 0.61
C GLU A 115 7.68 8.53 0.40
N LEU A 116 8.03 8.10 -0.80
CA LEU A 116 8.15 6.68 -1.09
C LEU A 116 9.28 6.07 -0.25
N VAL A 117 10.42 6.75 -0.20
CA VAL A 117 11.57 6.28 0.59
C VAL A 117 11.19 6.19 2.06
N ALA A 118 10.51 7.24 2.57
CA ALA A 118 10.10 7.27 3.97
C ALA A 118 9.12 6.13 4.27
N ALA A 119 8.19 5.86 3.36
CA ALA A 119 7.21 4.80 3.55
C ALA A 119 7.90 3.44 3.62
N ILE A 120 8.83 3.18 2.70
CA ILE A 120 9.54 1.91 2.69
C ILE A 120 10.33 1.73 3.97
N ARG A 121 11.05 2.76 4.38
CA ARG A 121 11.85 2.68 5.59
C ARG A 121 11.01 2.48 6.84
N SER A 122 9.84 3.14 6.88
CA SER A 122 8.93 2.99 8.02
C SER A 122 8.43 1.56 8.13
N VAL A 123 7.96 0.98 7.03
CA VAL A 123 7.43 -0.37 7.11
C VAL A 123 8.52 -1.39 7.41
N LEU A 124 9.75 -1.15 6.98
CA LEU A 124 10.84 -2.04 7.32
C LEU A 124 11.15 -2.02 8.81
N ARG A 125 10.88 -0.90 9.48
CA ARG A 125 11.04 -0.81 10.93
C ARG A 125 9.83 -1.33 11.70
N GLY A 126 8.81 -1.79 10.98
CA GLY A 126 7.59 -2.27 11.62
C GLY A 126 6.61 -1.16 11.95
N GLU A 127 6.81 0.03 11.37
CA GLU A 127 5.95 1.18 11.60
C GLU A 127 5.04 1.41 10.42
N SER A 128 3.89 2.01 10.64
CA SER A 128 3.02 2.38 9.54
C SER A 128 3.40 3.77 9.04
N TYR A 129 2.99 4.08 7.82
CA TYR A 129 3.28 5.38 7.23
C TYR A 129 2.10 5.83 6.37
N THR A 130 1.73 7.08 6.52
CA THR A 130 0.71 7.68 5.65
C THR A 130 1.27 9.01 5.22
N CYS A 131 1.23 9.31 3.91
CA CYS A 131 1.78 10.59 3.47
C CYS A 131 0.97 11.73 4.07
N PRO A 132 1.56 12.94 4.18
CA PRO A 132 0.91 14.04 4.89
C PRO A 132 -0.49 14.36 4.39
N ARG A 133 -0.73 14.24 3.09
CA ARG A 133 -2.04 14.51 2.55
C ARG A 133 -3.09 13.55 3.08
N PHE A 134 -2.78 12.25 3.11
CA PHE A 134 -3.70 11.26 3.64
C PHE A 134 -3.82 11.36 5.15
N ALA A 135 -2.73 11.69 5.83
CA ALA A 135 -2.78 11.87 7.27
C ALA A 135 -3.76 12.97 7.64
N SER A 136 -3.74 14.05 6.86
CA SER A 136 -4.65 15.16 7.07
C SER A 136 -6.10 14.74 6.85
N ILE A 137 -6.37 13.97 5.80
CA ILE A 137 -7.70 13.47 5.52
C ILE A 137 -8.20 12.57 6.65
N LEU A 138 -7.34 11.67 7.11
CA LEU A 138 -7.71 10.76 8.19
C LEU A 138 -7.96 11.50 9.50
N GLN A 139 -7.19 12.54 9.76
CA GLN A 139 -7.39 13.34 10.93
C GLN A 139 -8.74 14.03 10.90
N LYS A 140 -9.13 14.59 9.77
CA LYS A 140 -10.42 15.23 9.63
C LYS A 140 -11.55 14.22 9.82
N LEU A 141 -11.37 13.02 9.28
CA LEU A 141 -12.37 11.98 9.40
C LEU A 141 -12.54 11.58 10.87
N ASN A 142 -11.45 11.41 11.58
CA ASN A 142 -11.50 11.05 12.99
C ASN A 142 -12.14 12.14 13.83
N SER A 143 -11.81 13.39 13.55
CA SER A 143 -12.40 14.50 14.28
C SER A 143 -13.90 14.56 14.05
N SER A 144 -14.35 14.36 12.83
CA SER A 144 -15.75 14.31 12.52
C SER A 144 -16.42 13.17 13.26
N SER A 145 -15.80 12.02 13.26
CA SER A 145 -16.35 10.86 13.94
C SER A 145 -16.50 11.09 15.42
N SER A 146 -15.52 11.72 16.03
CA SER A 146 -15.61 11.94 17.46
C SER A 146 -16.68 12.94 17.81
N GLY A 147 -17.04 13.82 16.90
CA GLY A 147 -18.09 14.78 17.16
C GLY A 147 -19.48 14.30 16.79
N LEU A 148 -19.61 13.15 16.16
CA LEU A 148 -20.89 12.67 15.70
C LEU A 148 -21.31 11.44 16.44
N GLN A 149 -22.60 11.11 16.33
CA GLN A 149 -23.05 9.87 16.88
C GLN A 149 -22.56 8.75 16.01
N PRO A 150 -22.09 7.69 16.62
CA PRO A 150 -21.49 6.62 15.84
C PRO A 150 -22.44 5.97 14.88
N LYS A 151 -23.68 5.97 15.13
CA LYS A 151 -24.57 5.24 14.29
C LYS A 151 -24.76 5.78 12.93
N ASP A 152 -24.29 6.91 12.68
CA ASP A 152 -24.45 7.42 11.39
C ASP A 152 -23.60 6.87 10.41
N ALA A 153 -22.92 6.18 10.71
CA ALA A 153 -22.03 5.75 9.79
C ALA A 153 -22.53 4.85 8.84
N PRO A 154 -23.07 4.72 8.24
CA PRO A 154 -23.45 3.84 7.47
C PRO A 154 -22.90 2.58 7.24
N THR A 155 -23.16 2.51 7.98
CA THR A 155 -22.54 1.77 8.07
C THR A 155 -22.54 0.86 8.28
N ARG A 156 -22.62 0.53 8.41
CA ARG A 156 -22.22 -0.21 8.48
C ARG A 156 -22.55 -0.76 8.28
N ARG A 157 -23.00 -0.70 8.01
CA ARG A 157 -23.04 -0.96 7.75
C ARG A 157 -23.16 -0.69 7.23
N GLU A 158 -23.49 -0.32 7.01
CA GLU A 158 -23.16 0.10 6.52
C GLU A 158 -22.83 0.07 6.31
N ARG A 159 -23.26 -0.02 6.28
CA ARG A 159 -22.55 -0.02 6.08
C ARG A 159 -22.42 -0.57 5.93
N ASP A 160 -22.73 -0.75 5.95
CA ASP A 160 -22.43 -1.12 5.82
C ASP A 160 -22.54 -1.11 5.49
N VAL A 161 -22.97 -0.90 5.16
CA VAL A 161 -22.70 -0.60 4.74
C VAL A 161 -22.46 -0.32 4.42
N LEU A 162 -22.67 -0.21 4.28
CA LEU A 162 -22.07 0.17 4.05
C LEU A 162 -21.70 -0.21 4.06
N GLU A 163 -21.83 -0.40 4.20
CA GLU A 163 -21.12 -0.67 4.26
C GLU A 163 -20.96 -0.94 4.11
N ALA A 164 -21.48 -0.86 4.16
CA ALA A 164 -21.04 -1.07 4.04
C ALA A 164 -20.94 -1.17 3.95
#